data_4c1b11d4b608f33520a1e7aaf202d152
#
_entry.id   4c1b11d4b608f33520a1e7aaf202d152
#
_cell.length_a   1.000
_cell.length_b   1.000
_cell.length_c   1.000
_cell.angle_alpha   90.00
_cell.angle_beta   90.00
_cell.angle_gamma   90.00
#
_symmetry.space_group_name_H-M   'P 1'
#
loop_
_entity.id
_entity.type
_entity.pdbx_description
1 polymer ?
#
loop_
_entity_poly.entity_id
_entity_poly.type
_entity_poly.pdbx_seq_one_letter_code
_entity_poly.pdbx_strand_id
1 'polypeptide(L)'
;SRSVRHAGLISALVMAPCLAINAGVVSAETIKAQLATAPNVPPPITRTQPATVVVNLEANEWVGPLSDDNNYEFWGFNKTVPGPMIRVMVGDTVEIRLKNHKDSKESHNIDFHAITGPGGGASLLNSEPGQESGGKFKMIIPGIFLYHCATASPSIPEHIANGMYGTIVVEPAGGLKPVDKEFQITESEFYTKEGGKGETLEFSYENGLDERPSHVVYNGHAGSLVKNPLRAKAGDTVRIFLTNPGPNFVDSFQLLEQPFDRVYAEGSLTSPPTENVTVTKVPTGGAVMAEFKVKAGTYTFVDPVKSRKNQGALGLLKVD
;
A
#
# COMPACT_ATOMS: atom_id res chain seq x y z
N SER A 1 6.33 -4.75 98.94
CA SER A 1 7.11 -4.77 97.75
C SER A 1 6.55 -5.79 96.76
N ARG A 2 5.96 -5.35 95.69
CA ARG A 2 5.43 -6.22 94.56
C ARG A 2 6.36 -6.10 93.40
N SER A 3 6.95 -7.21 92.98
CA SER A 3 7.76 -7.31 91.76
C SER A 3 6.85 -7.51 90.59
N VAL A 4 7.00 -6.67 89.56
CA VAL A 4 6.34 -6.77 88.25
C VAL A 4 7.31 -7.49 87.31
N ARG A 5 6.89 -8.63 86.77
CA ARG A 5 7.61 -9.36 85.72
C ARG A 5 7.19 -8.82 84.39
N HIS A 6 8.14 -8.34 83.62
CA HIS A 6 7.92 -7.98 82.19
C HIS A 6 8.08 -9.23 81.31
N ALA A 7 7.02 -9.56 80.62
CA ALA A 7 7.07 -10.58 79.58
C ALA A 7 7.45 -9.86 78.23
N GLY A 8 8.62 -10.21 77.69
CA GLY A 8 9.02 -9.73 76.37
C GLY A 8 8.33 -10.55 75.28
N LEU A 9 7.59 -9.88 74.45
CA LEU A 9 7.11 -10.45 73.18
C LEU A 9 8.24 -10.41 72.16
N ILE A 10 8.66 -11.57 71.64
CA ILE A 10 9.54 -11.71 70.55
C ILE A 10 8.65 -11.79 69.28
N SER A 11 8.63 -10.71 68.48
CA SER A 11 7.98 -10.73 67.18
C SER A 11 8.90 -11.39 66.18
N ALA A 12 8.54 -12.55 65.70
CA ALA A 12 9.22 -13.23 64.60
C ALA A 12 8.79 -12.56 63.29
N LEU A 13 9.73 -11.88 62.64
CA LEU A 13 9.56 -11.30 61.29
C LEU A 13 9.66 -12.43 60.27
N VAL A 14 8.54 -12.86 59.70
CA VAL A 14 8.49 -13.82 58.60
C VAL A 14 8.81 -13.04 57.31
N MET A 15 10.02 -13.17 56.84
CA MET A 15 10.40 -12.71 55.50
C MET A 15 9.80 -13.68 54.46
N ALA A 16 8.78 -13.22 53.71
CA ALA A 16 8.32 -13.93 52.52
C ALA A 16 9.35 -13.74 51.38
N PRO A 17 9.72 -14.81 50.68
CA PRO A 17 10.60 -14.66 49.53
C PRO A 17 9.83 -13.97 48.41
N CYS A 18 10.26 -12.77 47.99
CA CYS A 18 9.86 -12.18 46.73
C CYS A 18 10.39 -13.07 45.60
N LEU A 19 9.52 -13.88 45.02
CA LEU A 19 9.80 -14.47 43.71
C LEU A 19 9.84 -13.32 42.70
N ALA A 20 11.04 -12.92 42.33
CA ALA A 20 11.25 -12.08 41.15
C ALA A 20 10.84 -12.89 39.90
N ILE A 21 9.64 -12.64 39.42
CA ILE A 21 9.23 -13.12 38.11
C ILE A 21 10.10 -12.35 37.12
N ASN A 22 11.17 -12.97 36.66
CA ASN A 22 11.88 -12.53 35.47
C ASN A 22 10.90 -12.68 34.31
N ALA A 23 10.15 -11.63 34.00
CA ALA A 23 9.49 -11.50 32.74
C ALA A 23 10.62 -11.35 31.70
N GLY A 24 11.05 -12.47 31.16
CA GLY A 24 11.97 -12.49 30.03
C GLY A 24 11.37 -11.60 28.95
N VAL A 25 12.12 -10.56 28.54
CA VAL A 25 11.76 -9.76 27.38
C VAL A 25 11.76 -10.72 26.19
N VAL A 26 10.57 -11.17 25.76
CA VAL A 26 10.43 -11.95 24.54
C VAL A 26 10.77 -11.01 23.41
N SER A 27 11.93 -11.21 22.79
CA SER A 27 12.33 -10.49 21.58
C SER A 27 11.30 -10.76 20.48
N ALA A 28 10.82 -9.70 19.80
CA ALA A 28 9.93 -9.86 18.66
C ALA A 28 10.60 -10.72 17.58
N GLU A 29 9.84 -11.64 16.99
CA GLU A 29 10.29 -12.42 15.84
C GLU A 29 10.68 -11.50 14.68
N THR A 30 11.74 -11.84 13.96
CA THR A 30 12.13 -11.17 12.73
C THR A 30 11.72 -12.03 11.55
N ILE A 31 10.89 -11.50 10.68
CA ILE A 31 10.39 -12.18 9.49
C ILE A 31 10.61 -11.32 8.25
N LYS A 32 10.70 -11.98 7.10
CA LYS A 32 10.73 -11.31 5.80
C LYS A 32 9.30 -11.10 5.31
N ALA A 33 9.00 -9.89 4.84
CA ALA A 33 7.69 -9.59 4.25
C ALA A 33 7.44 -10.47 3.00
N GLN A 34 6.23 -10.98 2.90
CA GLN A 34 5.72 -11.56 1.66
C GLN A 34 5.13 -10.41 0.84
N LEU A 35 5.78 -10.09 -0.28
CA LEU A 35 5.35 -9.03 -1.18
C LEU A 35 4.51 -9.63 -2.31
N ALA A 36 3.58 -8.85 -2.87
CA ALA A 36 2.79 -9.27 -4.01
C ALA A 36 2.72 -8.17 -5.06
N THR A 37 2.83 -8.59 -6.32
CA THR A 37 2.68 -7.73 -7.49
C THR A 37 1.21 -7.63 -7.87
N ALA A 38 0.73 -6.41 -8.16
CA ALA A 38 -0.64 -6.18 -8.61
C ALA A 38 -1.02 -7.06 -9.81
N PRO A 39 -2.24 -7.57 -9.86
CA PRO A 39 -3.39 -7.34 -8.96
C PRO A 39 -3.41 -8.24 -7.71
N ASN A 40 -2.39 -9.07 -7.51
CA ASN A 40 -2.32 -9.98 -6.37
C ASN A 40 -2.03 -9.23 -5.07
N VAL A 41 -2.45 -9.81 -3.96
CA VAL A 41 -2.32 -9.24 -2.62
C VAL A 41 -1.56 -10.23 -1.75
N PRO A 42 -0.65 -9.79 -0.86
CA PRO A 42 -0.04 -10.68 0.12
C PRO A 42 -1.11 -11.36 0.97
N PRO A 43 -0.87 -12.60 1.44
CA PRO A 43 -1.86 -13.31 2.25
C PRO A 43 -2.18 -12.54 3.53
N PRO A 44 -3.41 -12.68 4.06
CA PRO A 44 -3.78 -12.13 5.36
C PRO A 44 -2.80 -12.55 6.45
N ILE A 45 -2.55 -11.65 7.40
CA ILE A 45 -1.67 -11.93 8.53
C ILE A 45 -2.38 -12.88 9.49
N THR A 46 -1.72 -13.99 9.83
CA THR A 46 -2.27 -15.02 10.73
C THR A 46 -1.66 -14.98 12.12
N ARG A 47 -0.47 -14.37 12.29
CA ARG A 47 0.17 -14.20 13.59
C ARG A 47 -0.63 -13.21 14.46
N THR A 48 -0.60 -13.42 15.76
CA THR A 48 -1.32 -12.59 16.74
C THR A 48 -0.41 -11.60 17.46
N GLN A 49 0.91 -11.78 17.35
CA GLN A 49 1.90 -10.93 18.00
C GLN A 49 2.63 -10.07 16.97
N PRO A 50 2.98 -8.82 17.33
CA PRO A 50 3.83 -7.98 16.49
C PRO A 50 5.19 -8.65 16.21
N ALA A 51 5.74 -8.35 15.05
CA ALA A 51 7.04 -8.82 14.60
C ALA A 51 7.90 -7.67 14.07
N THR A 52 9.17 -7.92 13.87
CA THR A 52 10.02 -7.10 13.00
C THR A 52 9.92 -7.66 11.59
N VAL A 53 9.38 -6.86 10.68
CA VAL A 53 9.12 -7.26 9.31
C VAL A 53 10.12 -6.58 8.39
N VAL A 54 10.98 -7.36 7.74
CA VAL A 54 11.99 -6.86 6.81
C VAL A 54 11.39 -6.75 5.42
N VAL A 55 11.45 -5.55 4.83
CA VAL A 55 10.97 -5.24 3.49
C VAL A 55 12.15 -4.78 2.65
N ASN A 56 12.48 -5.54 1.62
CA ASN A 56 13.52 -5.18 0.65
C ASN A 56 12.86 -4.66 -0.62
N LEU A 57 13.21 -3.43 -1.00
CA LEU A 57 12.74 -2.79 -2.23
C LEU A 57 13.95 -2.32 -3.04
N GLU A 58 13.80 -2.38 -4.36
CA GLU A 58 14.77 -1.83 -5.29
C GLU A 58 14.10 -0.78 -6.17
N ALA A 59 14.68 0.42 -6.22
CA ALA A 59 14.29 1.44 -7.16
C ALA A 59 14.94 1.15 -8.52
N ASN A 60 14.15 1.19 -9.58
CA ASN A 60 14.57 0.90 -10.95
C ASN A 60 14.05 1.94 -11.91
N GLU A 61 14.77 2.11 -12.99
CA GLU A 61 14.36 2.86 -14.17
C GLU A 61 14.46 1.94 -15.38
N TRP A 62 13.39 1.75 -16.15
CA TRP A 62 13.36 0.81 -17.28
C TRP A 62 12.34 1.22 -18.33
N VAL A 63 12.52 0.73 -19.54
CA VAL A 63 11.54 0.87 -20.62
C VAL A 63 10.63 -0.37 -20.62
N GLY A 64 9.33 -0.15 -20.62
CA GLY A 64 8.32 -1.20 -20.66
C GLY A 64 7.01 -0.71 -21.28
N PRO A 65 6.02 -1.61 -21.46
CA PRO A 65 4.78 -1.26 -22.12
C PRO A 65 3.86 -0.44 -21.19
N LEU A 66 3.44 0.74 -21.65
CA LEU A 66 2.39 1.55 -21.05
C LEU A 66 1.01 1.17 -21.62
N SER A 67 0.99 0.78 -22.87
CA SER A 67 -0.18 0.29 -23.61
C SER A 67 0.27 -0.74 -24.64
N ASP A 68 -0.68 -1.35 -25.33
CA ASP A 68 -0.37 -2.26 -26.43
C ASP A 68 0.36 -1.54 -27.59
N ASP A 69 0.19 -0.23 -27.71
CA ASP A 69 0.77 0.55 -28.80
C ASP A 69 2.09 1.24 -28.45
N ASN A 70 2.36 1.50 -27.15
CA ASN A 70 3.51 2.32 -26.79
C ASN A 70 4.23 1.81 -25.53
N ASN A 71 5.54 1.96 -25.54
CA ASN A 71 6.39 1.84 -24.39
C ASN A 71 6.53 3.19 -23.66
N TYR A 72 7.05 3.13 -22.45
CA TYR A 72 7.35 4.28 -21.61
C TYR A 72 8.58 4.00 -20.75
N GLU A 73 9.36 5.00 -20.41
CA GLU A 73 10.45 4.87 -19.44
C GLU A 73 9.88 5.00 -18.02
N PHE A 74 9.58 3.88 -17.39
CA PHE A 74 9.10 3.84 -16.04
C PHE A 74 10.21 4.06 -15.03
N TRP A 75 9.87 4.72 -13.93
CA TRP A 75 10.59 4.65 -12.67
C TRP A 75 9.68 3.95 -11.65
N GLY A 76 10.23 3.03 -10.89
CA GLY A 76 9.37 2.25 -9.99
C GLY A 76 10.14 1.46 -8.96
N PHE A 77 9.41 0.66 -8.20
CA PHE A 77 9.94 -0.25 -7.19
C PHE A 77 9.80 -1.70 -7.65
N ASN A 78 10.89 -2.47 -7.55
CA ASN A 78 10.97 -3.87 -7.97
C ASN A 78 10.54 -4.10 -9.43
N LYS A 79 10.78 -3.12 -10.28
CA LYS A 79 10.47 -3.18 -11.73
C LYS A 79 9.00 -3.46 -12.04
N THR A 80 8.10 -3.01 -11.19
CA THR A 80 6.65 -3.09 -11.38
C THR A 80 5.97 -1.77 -11.09
N VAL A 81 4.86 -1.49 -11.77
CA VAL A 81 3.99 -0.35 -11.51
C VAL A 81 2.55 -0.85 -11.34
N PRO A 82 1.96 -0.67 -10.16
CA PRO A 82 2.56 -0.16 -8.94
C PRO A 82 3.66 -1.08 -8.41
N GLY A 83 4.48 -0.57 -7.49
CA GLY A 83 5.41 -1.38 -6.72
C GLY A 83 4.68 -2.43 -5.88
N PRO A 84 5.41 -3.40 -5.30
CA PRO A 84 4.77 -4.49 -4.58
C PRO A 84 3.98 -4.01 -3.37
N MET A 85 2.85 -4.66 -3.12
CA MET A 85 2.07 -4.42 -1.90
C MET A 85 2.79 -5.00 -0.69
N ILE A 86 2.83 -4.20 0.37
CA ILE A 86 3.33 -4.56 1.68
C ILE A 86 2.15 -4.76 2.61
N ARG A 87 2.13 -5.84 3.40
CA ARG A 87 1.07 -6.12 4.36
C ARG A 87 1.66 -6.44 5.72
N VAL A 88 1.33 -5.62 6.70
CA VAL A 88 1.82 -5.70 8.08
C VAL A 88 0.67 -5.46 9.04
N MET A 89 0.91 -5.52 10.34
CA MET A 89 -0.10 -5.24 11.37
C MET A 89 0.37 -4.16 12.33
N VAL A 90 -0.59 -3.53 12.99
CA VAL A 90 -0.32 -2.57 14.07
C VAL A 90 0.58 -3.21 15.14
N GLY A 91 1.58 -2.46 15.55
CA GLY A 91 2.59 -2.91 16.50
C GLY A 91 3.83 -3.50 15.88
N ASP A 92 3.79 -3.84 14.59
CA ASP A 92 5.00 -4.28 13.88
C ASP A 92 6.05 -3.17 13.83
N THR A 93 7.31 -3.59 13.87
CA THR A 93 8.43 -2.77 13.44
C THR A 93 8.79 -3.16 12.01
N VAL A 94 8.66 -2.25 11.08
CA VAL A 94 8.99 -2.51 9.66
C VAL A 94 10.40 -2.00 9.40
N GLU A 95 11.29 -2.90 9.03
CA GLU A 95 12.64 -2.60 8.59
C GLU A 95 12.66 -2.48 7.07
N ILE A 96 12.71 -1.24 6.59
CA ILE A 96 12.76 -0.95 5.17
C ILE A 96 14.22 -0.89 4.73
N ARG A 97 14.52 -1.59 3.64
CA ARG A 97 15.81 -1.52 2.94
C ARG A 97 15.54 -1.15 1.50
N LEU A 98 16.08 -0.03 1.07
CA LEU A 98 15.96 0.48 -0.29
C LEU A 98 17.32 0.44 -0.98
N LYS A 99 17.41 -0.35 -2.04
CA LYS A 99 18.53 -0.32 -2.97
C LYS A 99 18.12 0.49 -4.19
N ASN A 100 18.93 1.47 -4.57
CA ASN A 100 18.78 2.12 -5.87
C ASN A 100 19.67 1.41 -6.88
N HIS A 101 19.08 0.84 -7.94
CA HIS A 101 19.82 0.09 -8.94
C HIS A 101 20.94 0.94 -9.53
N LYS A 102 22.11 0.31 -9.78
CA LYS A 102 23.31 1.00 -10.26
C LYS A 102 23.12 1.73 -11.59
N ASP A 103 22.17 1.29 -12.41
CA ASP A 103 21.86 1.88 -13.73
C ASP A 103 20.81 3.00 -13.66
N SER A 104 20.27 3.28 -12.49
CA SER A 104 19.41 4.45 -12.28
C SER A 104 20.17 5.73 -12.54
N LYS A 105 19.50 6.72 -13.10
CA LYS A 105 20.07 8.06 -13.34
C LYS A 105 19.77 9.01 -12.17
N GLU A 106 18.68 8.75 -11.46
CA GLU A 106 18.17 9.62 -10.41
C GLU A 106 18.38 9.02 -9.02
N SER A 107 18.47 9.89 -8.01
CA SER A 107 18.30 9.49 -6.62
C SER A 107 16.84 9.10 -6.38
N HIS A 108 16.62 8.13 -5.50
CA HIS A 108 15.29 7.70 -5.12
C HIS A 108 15.19 7.54 -3.60
N ASN A 109 14.00 7.76 -3.08
CA ASN A 109 13.67 7.51 -1.68
C ASN A 109 12.26 6.94 -1.57
N ILE A 110 11.77 6.77 -0.33
CA ILE A 110 10.40 6.37 -0.10
C ILE A 110 9.83 7.19 1.06
N ASP A 111 8.68 7.79 0.81
CA ASP A 111 7.77 8.37 1.79
C ASP A 111 6.62 7.39 2.00
N PHE A 112 6.49 6.87 3.22
CA PHE A 112 5.38 6.00 3.60
C PHE A 112 4.31 6.80 4.35
N HIS A 113 3.11 6.89 3.81
CA HIS A 113 2.01 7.54 4.51
C HIS A 113 1.60 6.80 5.80
N ALA A 114 1.98 5.53 5.93
CA ALA A 114 1.79 4.73 7.14
C ALA A 114 2.77 5.08 8.27
N ILE A 115 3.85 5.79 7.99
CA ILE A 115 4.86 6.17 8.98
C ILE A 115 4.50 7.52 9.59
N THR A 116 4.35 7.55 10.91
CA THR A 116 4.22 8.81 11.66
C THR A 116 5.61 9.39 11.91
N GLY A 117 5.88 10.53 11.31
CA GLY A 117 7.17 11.20 11.41
C GLY A 117 7.48 12.06 10.18
N PRO A 118 8.54 12.87 10.19
CA PRO A 118 8.88 13.76 9.09
C PRO A 118 9.11 13.00 7.77
N GLY A 119 8.38 13.40 6.72
CA GLY A 119 8.54 12.87 5.37
C GLY A 119 8.29 11.36 5.26
N GLY A 120 7.47 10.76 6.17
CA GLY A 120 7.17 9.33 6.11
C GLY A 120 8.39 8.41 6.08
N GLY A 121 9.50 8.82 6.70
CA GLY A 121 10.77 8.09 6.72
C GLY A 121 11.72 8.42 5.56
N ALA A 122 11.35 9.30 4.64
CA ALA A 122 12.12 9.56 3.41
C ALA A 122 13.57 10.01 3.67
N SER A 123 13.81 10.75 4.76
CA SER A 123 15.16 11.21 5.11
C SER A 123 16.16 10.08 5.41
N LEU A 124 15.65 8.92 5.88
CA LEU A 124 16.46 7.72 6.13
C LEU A 124 16.52 6.78 4.93
N LEU A 125 15.68 6.99 3.94
CA LEU A 125 15.47 6.08 2.81
C LEU A 125 15.93 6.69 1.48
N ASN A 126 16.82 7.68 1.51
CA ASN A 126 17.38 8.27 0.30
C ASN A 126 18.59 7.47 -0.18
N SER A 127 18.57 7.04 -1.42
CA SER A 127 19.62 6.22 -2.05
C SER A 127 20.03 6.80 -3.39
N GLU A 128 21.33 7.08 -3.53
CA GLU A 128 21.94 7.40 -4.82
C GLU A 128 22.07 6.13 -5.69
N PRO A 129 22.22 6.25 -7.02
CA PRO A 129 22.42 5.09 -7.88
C PRO A 129 23.53 4.16 -7.37
N GLY A 130 23.24 2.88 -7.25
CA GLY A 130 24.14 1.85 -6.74
C GLY A 130 24.26 1.78 -5.22
N GLN A 131 23.60 2.65 -4.47
CA GLN A 131 23.64 2.68 -3.01
C GLN A 131 22.39 2.10 -2.37
N GLU A 132 22.51 1.82 -1.07
CA GLU A 132 21.43 1.32 -0.24
C GLU A 132 21.20 2.26 0.95
N SER A 133 19.96 2.31 1.39
CA SER A 133 19.51 3.00 2.60
C SER A 133 18.57 2.12 3.38
N GLY A 134 18.28 2.48 4.63
CA GLY A 134 17.36 1.70 5.44
C GLY A 134 16.96 2.41 6.72
N GLY A 135 15.89 1.94 7.30
CA GLY A 135 15.36 2.42 8.56
C GLY A 135 14.36 1.46 9.16
N LYS A 136 14.13 1.61 10.46
CA LYS A 136 13.13 0.84 11.22
C LYS A 136 12.02 1.77 11.68
N PHE A 137 10.79 1.37 11.44
CA PHE A 137 9.62 2.19 11.71
C PHE A 137 8.54 1.36 12.38
N LYS A 138 7.97 1.87 13.47
CA LYS A 138 6.86 1.21 14.15
C LYS A 138 5.54 1.60 13.50
N MET A 139 4.72 0.60 13.16
CA MET A 139 3.38 0.79 12.62
C MET A 139 2.38 0.99 13.76
N ILE A 140 1.88 2.21 13.93
CA ILE A 140 1.04 2.57 15.07
C ILE A 140 -0.43 2.81 14.72
N ILE A 141 -0.73 3.05 13.43
CA ILE A 141 -2.08 3.34 12.96
C ILE A 141 -2.48 2.32 11.90
N PRO A 142 -3.59 1.59 12.07
CA PRO A 142 -4.10 0.71 11.03
C PRO A 142 -4.72 1.51 9.89
N GLY A 143 -4.59 1.00 8.68
CA GLY A 143 -5.15 1.66 7.51
C GLY A 143 -4.60 1.10 6.20
N ILE A 144 -5.13 1.62 5.10
CA ILE A 144 -4.62 1.40 3.76
C ILE A 144 -3.90 2.68 3.35
N PHE A 145 -2.61 2.57 3.04
CA PHE A 145 -1.76 3.73 2.80
C PHE A 145 -0.99 3.59 1.49
N LEU A 146 -0.67 4.75 0.92
CA LEU A 146 0.26 4.87 -0.19
C LEU A 146 1.70 4.93 0.34
N TYR A 147 2.66 4.38 -0.40
CA TYR A 147 4.06 4.76 -0.34
C TYR A 147 4.51 5.26 -1.71
N HIS A 148 5.42 6.20 -1.75
CA HIS A 148 5.89 6.79 -3.01
C HIS A 148 7.28 7.41 -2.87
N CYS A 149 7.95 7.60 -4.00
CA CYS A 149 9.17 8.37 -4.04
C CYS A 149 8.87 9.86 -3.82
N ALA A 150 9.64 10.50 -2.96
CA ALA A 150 9.54 11.93 -2.65
C ALA A 150 10.87 12.67 -2.88
N THR A 151 11.66 12.22 -3.84
CA THR A 151 12.90 12.87 -4.22
C THR A 151 12.61 14.17 -4.96
N ALA A 152 13.26 15.26 -4.52
CA ALA A 152 12.96 16.60 -5.02
C ALA A 152 13.51 16.88 -6.41
N SER A 153 14.53 16.15 -6.87
CA SER A 153 15.11 16.34 -8.20
C SER A 153 14.78 15.16 -9.13
N PRO A 154 14.27 15.39 -10.34
CA PRO A 154 13.93 16.71 -10.91
C PRO A 154 12.69 17.35 -10.26
N SER A 155 11.72 16.57 -9.82
CA SER A 155 10.57 17.00 -9.01
C SER A 155 9.87 15.80 -8.38
N ILE A 156 9.22 15.98 -7.25
CA ILE A 156 8.43 14.93 -6.60
C ILE A 156 7.29 14.45 -7.51
N PRO A 157 6.49 15.33 -8.13
CA PRO A 157 5.43 14.88 -9.02
C PRO A 157 5.91 14.05 -10.20
N GLU A 158 7.11 14.31 -10.74
CA GLU A 158 7.67 13.52 -11.85
C GLU A 158 8.02 12.09 -11.43
N HIS A 159 8.60 11.89 -10.23
CA HIS A 159 8.86 10.56 -9.70
C HIS A 159 7.56 9.76 -9.56
N ILE A 160 6.51 10.40 -9.05
CA ILE A 160 5.18 9.79 -8.91
C ILE A 160 4.59 9.51 -10.31
N ALA A 161 4.60 10.50 -11.20
CA ALA A 161 4.05 10.36 -12.54
C ALA A 161 4.74 9.28 -13.38
N ASN A 162 5.98 8.93 -13.07
CA ASN A 162 6.72 7.88 -13.76
C ASN A 162 6.49 6.46 -13.21
N GLY A 163 5.80 6.32 -12.05
CA GLY A 163 5.42 5.00 -11.55
C GLY A 163 5.94 4.64 -10.16
N MET A 164 6.52 5.58 -9.42
CA MET A 164 7.17 5.29 -8.12
C MET A 164 6.22 5.34 -6.94
N TYR A 165 5.37 4.34 -6.84
CA TYR A 165 4.39 4.20 -5.77
C TYR A 165 4.00 2.74 -5.55
N GLY A 166 3.37 2.50 -4.41
CA GLY A 166 2.75 1.22 -4.07
C GLY A 166 1.84 1.36 -2.86
N THR A 167 1.29 0.25 -2.42
CA THR A 167 0.34 0.18 -1.31
C THR A 167 0.96 -0.54 -0.12
N ILE A 168 0.77 0.01 1.08
CA ILE A 168 1.03 -0.66 2.34
C ILE A 168 -0.25 -0.77 3.15
N VAL A 169 -0.61 -1.99 3.53
CA VAL A 169 -1.75 -2.28 4.41
C VAL A 169 -1.23 -2.53 5.81
N VAL A 170 -1.71 -1.76 6.76
CA VAL A 170 -1.47 -1.98 8.19
C VAL A 170 -2.77 -2.52 8.78
N GLU A 171 -2.82 -3.84 9.00
CA GLU A 171 -4.00 -4.48 9.58
C GLU A 171 -4.20 -4.05 11.03
N PRO A 172 -5.46 -3.87 11.48
CA PRO A 172 -5.75 -3.64 12.89
C PRO A 172 -5.40 -4.87 13.72
N ALA A 173 -5.30 -4.67 15.05
CA ALA A 173 -5.21 -5.78 15.98
C ALA A 173 -6.42 -6.71 15.79
N GLY A 174 -6.16 -8.01 15.69
CA GLY A 174 -7.18 -9.01 15.37
C GLY A 174 -7.43 -9.21 13.87
N GLY A 175 -6.76 -8.46 13.00
CA GLY A 175 -6.81 -8.61 11.56
C GLY A 175 -8.05 -8.00 10.89
N LEU A 176 -8.13 -8.14 9.57
CA LEU A 176 -9.30 -7.79 8.79
C LEU A 176 -10.31 -8.94 8.81
N LYS A 177 -11.59 -8.61 8.63
CA LYS A 177 -12.63 -9.62 8.46
C LYS A 177 -12.30 -10.50 7.24
N PRO A 178 -12.35 -11.84 7.36
CA PRO A 178 -12.03 -12.73 6.24
C PRO A 178 -12.95 -12.50 5.03
N VAL A 179 -12.37 -12.58 3.83
CA VAL A 179 -13.07 -12.58 2.55
C VAL A 179 -12.53 -13.70 1.66
N ASP A 180 -13.21 -14.00 0.57
CA ASP A 180 -12.83 -15.10 -0.32
C ASP A 180 -11.76 -14.70 -1.32
N LYS A 181 -11.78 -13.46 -1.82
CA LYS A 181 -10.85 -12.93 -2.81
C LYS A 181 -10.40 -11.53 -2.45
N GLU A 182 -9.11 -11.28 -2.61
CA GLU A 182 -8.53 -9.95 -2.44
C GLU A 182 -7.73 -9.56 -3.68
N PHE A 183 -7.89 -8.31 -4.10
CA PHE A 183 -7.13 -7.73 -5.21
C PHE A 183 -6.64 -6.34 -4.85
N GLN A 184 -5.54 -5.92 -5.48
CA GLN A 184 -5.09 -4.53 -5.44
C GLN A 184 -5.20 -3.89 -6.82
N ILE A 185 -5.70 -2.66 -6.84
CA ILE A 185 -5.78 -1.82 -8.03
C ILE A 185 -5.23 -0.44 -7.68
N THR A 186 -4.32 0.05 -8.49
CA THR A 186 -3.82 1.41 -8.42
C THR A 186 -4.20 2.12 -9.70
N GLU A 187 -4.96 3.20 -9.59
CA GLU A 187 -5.27 4.07 -10.72
C GLU A 187 -4.26 5.22 -10.74
N SER A 188 -3.62 5.40 -11.87
CA SER A 188 -2.61 6.44 -12.03
C SER A 188 -2.68 7.10 -13.39
N GLU A 189 -2.19 8.33 -13.46
CA GLU A 189 -2.17 9.13 -14.67
C GLU A 189 -0.74 9.25 -15.20
N PHE A 190 -0.60 9.08 -16.52
CA PHE A 190 0.66 9.25 -17.24
C PHE A 190 0.58 10.43 -18.19
N TYR A 191 1.61 11.27 -18.16
CA TYR A 191 1.70 12.50 -18.92
C TYR A 191 2.80 12.37 -19.95
N THR A 192 2.44 12.18 -21.22
CA THR A 192 3.41 11.95 -22.28
C THR A 192 3.32 13.00 -23.38
N LYS A 193 4.43 13.23 -24.06
CA LYS A 193 4.44 13.88 -25.35
C LYS A 193 3.74 12.99 -26.37
N GLU A 194 3.29 13.57 -27.49
CA GLU A 194 2.76 12.80 -28.60
C GLU A 194 3.86 11.92 -29.20
N GLY A 195 3.47 10.73 -29.65
CA GLY A 195 4.35 9.77 -30.31
C GLY A 195 3.55 8.79 -31.14
N GLY A 196 4.20 8.20 -32.13
CA GLY A 196 3.61 7.21 -33.01
C GLY A 196 3.48 5.83 -32.37
N LYS A 197 2.68 4.97 -33.00
CA LYS A 197 2.54 3.57 -32.61
C LYS A 197 3.89 2.86 -32.65
N GLY A 198 4.19 2.10 -31.59
CA GLY A 198 5.44 1.36 -31.43
C GLY A 198 6.59 2.17 -30.81
N GLU A 199 6.41 3.47 -30.66
CA GLU A 199 7.43 4.33 -30.05
C GLU A 199 7.40 4.26 -28.51
N THR A 200 8.56 4.57 -27.92
CA THR A 200 8.66 4.87 -26.48
C THR A 200 8.25 6.32 -26.28
N LEU A 201 7.17 6.54 -25.52
CA LEU A 201 6.67 7.88 -25.23
C LEU A 201 7.55 8.55 -24.16
N GLU A 202 7.75 9.84 -24.31
CA GLU A 202 8.51 10.66 -23.37
C GLU A 202 7.57 11.35 -22.38
N PHE A 203 8.04 11.52 -21.15
CA PHE A 203 7.34 12.33 -20.15
C PHE A 203 7.18 13.77 -20.61
N SER A 204 6.00 14.35 -20.38
CA SER A 204 5.71 15.76 -20.62
C SER A 204 5.40 16.49 -19.32
N TYR A 205 6.35 17.28 -18.85
CA TYR A 205 6.17 18.13 -17.66
C TYR A 205 5.05 19.14 -17.86
N GLU A 206 4.96 19.73 -19.06
CA GLU A 206 3.90 20.69 -19.42
C GLU A 206 2.51 20.07 -19.31
N ASN A 207 2.33 18.88 -19.89
CA ASN A 207 1.05 18.18 -19.80
C ASN A 207 0.70 17.81 -18.35
N GLY A 208 1.72 17.51 -17.53
CA GLY A 208 1.55 17.26 -16.11
C GLY A 208 1.04 18.49 -15.37
N LEU A 209 1.62 19.65 -15.63
CA LEU A 209 1.18 20.93 -15.04
C LEU A 209 -0.22 21.32 -15.49
N ASP A 210 -0.57 21.03 -16.72
CA ASP A 210 -1.88 21.33 -17.30
C ASP A 210 -2.94 20.27 -16.97
N GLU A 211 -2.58 19.24 -16.21
CA GLU A 211 -3.48 18.13 -15.87
C GLU A 211 -4.09 17.44 -17.10
N ARG A 212 -3.27 17.25 -18.15
CA ARG A 212 -3.67 16.62 -19.41
C ARG A 212 -2.96 15.28 -19.61
N PRO A 213 -3.40 14.19 -18.94
CA PRO A 213 -2.79 12.88 -19.12
C PRO A 213 -3.09 12.32 -20.52
N SER A 214 -2.12 11.58 -21.07
CA SER A 214 -2.35 10.76 -22.24
C SER A 214 -3.03 9.43 -21.89
N HIS A 215 -2.73 8.92 -20.68
CA HIS A 215 -3.24 7.65 -20.16
C HIS A 215 -3.67 7.81 -18.70
N VAL A 216 -4.79 7.18 -18.37
CA VAL A 216 -5.23 6.95 -16.99
C VAL A 216 -5.49 5.45 -16.89
N VAL A 217 -4.71 4.74 -16.10
CA VAL A 217 -4.63 3.29 -16.19
C VAL A 217 -4.73 2.61 -14.84
N TYR A 218 -5.15 1.35 -14.86
CA TYR A 218 -5.07 0.45 -13.72
C TYR A 218 -3.77 -0.36 -13.78
N ASN A 219 -3.04 -0.37 -12.68
CA ASN A 219 -1.81 -1.15 -12.49
C ASN A 219 -0.77 -0.92 -13.60
N GLY A 220 -0.58 0.33 -13.98
CA GLY A 220 0.54 0.78 -14.80
C GLY A 220 0.47 0.42 -16.28
N HIS A 221 -0.63 -0.17 -16.77
CA HIS A 221 -0.77 -0.55 -18.18
C HIS A 221 -2.22 -0.42 -18.65
N ALA A 222 -2.45 0.32 -19.70
CA ALA A 222 -3.78 0.48 -20.29
C ALA A 222 -4.33 -0.87 -20.80
N GLY A 223 -5.52 -1.24 -20.31
CA GLY A 223 -6.21 -2.45 -20.73
C GLY A 223 -5.72 -3.75 -20.09
N SER A 224 -4.78 -3.72 -19.15
CA SER A 224 -4.26 -4.95 -18.52
C SER A 224 -5.35 -5.79 -17.85
N LEU A 225 -6.30 -5.16 -17.16
CA LEU A 225 -7.41 -5.83 -16.45
C LEU A 225 -8.62 -6.14 -17.35
N VAL A 226 -8.57 -5.78 -18.62
CA VAL A 226 -9.48 -6.26 -19.67
C VAL A 226 -8.89 -7.50 -20.32
N LYS A 227 -7.62 -7.46 -20.64
CA LYS A 227 -6.87 -8.57 -21.25
C LYS A 227 -6.70 -9.75 -20.29
N ASN A 228 -6.41 -9.43 -19.02
CA ASN A 228 -6.28 -10.39 -17.92
C ASN A 228 -7.29 -10.03 -16.82
N PRO A 229 -8.56 -10.40 -16.97
CA PRO A 229 -9.58 -10.07 -15.98
C PRO A 229 -9.28 -10.66 -14.61
N LEU A 230 -9.74 -9.99 -13.56
CA LEU A 230 -9.81 -10.57 -12.23
C LEU A 230 -10.81 -11.74 -12.24
N ARG A 231 -10.62 -12.71 -11.34
CA ARG A 231 -11.42 -13.94 -11.29
C ARG A 231 -11.95 -14.18 -9.86
N ALA A 232 -13.22 -14.57 -9.79
CA ALA A 232 -13.87 -15.02 -8.56
C ALA A 232 -14.89 -16.09 -8.87
N LYS A 233 -15.49 -16.69 -7.84
CA LYS A 233 -16.57 -17.65 -7.93
C LYS A 233 -17.88 -17.06 -7.43
N ALA A 234 -19.00 -17.52 -7.95
CA ALA A 234 -20.32 -17.11 -7.48
C ALA A 234 -20.44 -17.34 -5.96
N GLY A 235 -20.90 -16.32 -5.25
CA GLY A 235 -21.02 -16.32 -3.80
C GLY A 235 -19.78 -15.81 -3.06
N ASP A 236 -18.66 -15.61 -3.73
CA ASP A 236 -17.47 -15.01 -3.11
C ASP A 236 -17.74 -13.58 -2.62
N THR A 237 -17.14 -13.24 -1.48
CA THR A 237 -16.95 -11.86 -1.08
C THR A 237 -15.60 -11.40 -1.59
N VAL A 238 -15.60 -10.35 -2.38
CA VAL A 238 -14.40 -9.74 -2.98
C VAL A 238 -14.04 -8.48 -2.24
N ARG A 239 -12.76 -8.33 -1.93
CA ARG A 239 -12.17 -7.10 -1.38
C ARG A 239 -11.19 -6.51 -2.37
N ILE A 240 -11.33 -5.23 -2.64
CA ILE A 240 -10.38 -4.50 -3.49
C ILE A 240 -9.72 -3.40 -2.66
N PHE A 241 -8.39 -3.42 -2.63
CA PHE A 241 -7.58 -2.32 -2.14
C PHE A 241 -7.29 -1.39 -3.31
N LEU A 242 -7.74 -0.15 -3.20
CA LEU A 242 -7.62 0.87 -4.24
C LEU A 242 -6.70 1.97 -3.75
N THR A 243 -5.70 2.32 -4.55
CA THR A 243 -4.81 3.46 -4.28
C THR A 243 -4.77 4.41 -5.45
N ASN A 244 -4.58 5.69 -5.13
CA ASN A 244 -4.41 6.77 -6.09
C ASN A 244 -3.15 7.56 -5.73
N PRO A 245 -2.05 7.36 -6.46
CA PRO A 245 -0.82 8.11 -6.23
C PRO A 245 -0.88 9.55 -6.78
N GLY A 246 -1.84 9.86 -7.61
CA GLY A 246 -1.89 11.11 -8.36
C GLY A 246 -1.00 11.06 -9.61
N PRO A 247 -0.29 12.16 -9.91
CA PRO A 247 -0.05 13.32 -9.03
C PRO A 247 -1.18 14.34 -8.93
N ASN A 248 -2.16 14.35 -9.85
CA ASN A 248 -3.10 15.45 -9.97
C ASN A 248 -4.54 15.10 -9.59
N PHE A 249 -5.04 13.93 -9.98
CA PHE A 249 -6.48 13.65 -9.94
C PHE A 249 -6.95 13.04 -8.61
N VAL A 250 -8.13 13.44 -8.21
CA VAL A 250 -9.00 12.61 -7.36
C VAL A 250 -9.62 11.56 -8.30
N ASP A 251 -9.51 10.28 -7.95
CA ASP A 251 -10.11 9.23 -8.72
C ASP A 251 -11.51 8.91 -8.24
N SER A 252 -12.32 8.34 -9.13
CA SER A 252 -13.60 7.75 -8.80
C SER A 252 -13.62 6.29 -9.23
N PHE A 253 -14.26 5.44 -8.45
CA PHE A 253 -14.29 4.01 -8.71
C PHE A 253 -15.72 3.48 -8.61
N GLN A 254 -16.15 2.70 -9.61
CA GLN A 254 -17.50 2.20 -9.74
C GLN A 254 -17.54 0.79 -10.31
N LEU A 255 -18.37 -0.07 -9.73
CA LEU A 255 -18.89 -1.26 -10.39
C LEU A 255 -20.16 -0.89 -11.16
N LEU A 256 -20.25 -1.27 -12.44
CA LEU A 256 -21.41 -0.91 -13.26
C LEU A 256 -22.65 -1.78 -12.94
N GLU A 257 -22.46 -2.98 -12.40
CA GLU A 257 -23.51 -3.97 -12.21
C GLU A 257 -24.18 -3.93 -10.83
N GLN A 258 -23.49 -3.41 -9.82
CA GLN A 258 -24.04 -3.30 -8.46
C GLN A 258 -23.28 -2.26 -7.62
N PRO A 259 -23.86 -1.75 -6.53
CA PRO A 259 -23.12 -0.99 -5.52
C PRO A 259 -22.09 -1.86 -4.81
N PHE A 260 -21.06 -1.23 -4.25
CA PHE A 260 -20.23 -1.87 -3.23
C PHE A 260 -21.05 -2.06 -1.95
N ASP A 261 -20.92 -3.22 -1.31
CA ASP A 261 -21.62 -3.49 -0.06
C ASP A 261 -21.06 -2.62 1.08
N ARG A 262 -19.73 -2.47 1.11
CA ARG A 262 -19.02 -1.65 2.09
C ARG A 262 -17.84 -0.94 1.45
N VAL A 263 -17.65 0.32 1.83
CA VAL A 263 -16.50 1.12 1.45
C VAL A 263 -15.86 1.73 2.69
N TYR A 264 -14.59 1.42 2.88
CA TYR A 264 -13.76 2.03 3.91
C TYR A 264 -13.10 3.27 3.30
N ALA A 265 -13.77 4.41 3.49
CA ALA A 265 -13.37 5.67 2.88
C ALA A 265 -12.00 6.13 3.37
N GLU A 266 -11.23 6.72 2.46
CA GLU A 266 -9.93 7.31 2.76
C GLU A 266 -8.90 6.34 3.37
N GLY A 267 -9.12 5.04 3.18
CA GLY A 267 -8.25 3.99 3.72
C GLY A 267 -8.32 3.81 5.23
N SER A 268 -9.27 4.45 5.91
CA SER A 268 -9.44 4.33 7.36
C SER A 268 -9.97 2.96 7.74
N LEU A 269 -9.28 2.28 8.66
CA LEU A 269 -9.72 1.03 9.27
C LEU A 269 -10.18 1.20 10.73
N THR A 270 -10.23 2.44 11.21
CA THR A 270 -10.70 2.80 12.56
C THR A 270 -12.10 3.41 12.57
N SER A 271 -12.60 3.80 11.40
CA SER A 271 -13.96 4.31 11.22
C SER A 271 -14.86 3.22 10.62
N PRO A 272 -16.16 3.23 10.92
CA PRO A 272 -17.11 2.32 10.29
C PRO A 272 -17.15 2.52 8.77
N PRO A 273 -17.34 1.45 7.97
CA PRO A 273 -17.51 1.60 6.53
C PRO A 273 -18.86 2.23 6.19
N THR A 274 -18.92 2.86 5.01
CA THR A 274 -20.16 3.31 4.40
C THR A 274 -20.74 2.15 3.59
N GLU A 275 -22.03 1.86 3.78
CA GLU A 275 -22.71 0.75 3.12
C GLU A 275 -23.42 1.20 1.83
N ASN A 276 -23.53 0.29 0.87
CA ASN A 276 -24.29 0.46 -0.38
C ASN A 276 -23.86 1.70 -1.19
N VAL A 277 -22.60 1.75 -1.55
CA VAL A 277 -21.97 2.86 -2.27
C VAL A 277 -21.85 2.55 -3.75
N THR A 278 -22.45 3.36 -4.61
CA THR A 278 -22.38 3.18 -6.07
C THR A 278 -21.04 3.64 -6.64
N VAL A 279 -20.61 4.83 -6.26
CA VAL A 279 -19.33 5.41 -6.70
C VAL A 279 -18.57 5.90 -5.48
N THR A 280 -17.33 5.50 -5.35
CA THR A 280 -16.45 6.00 -4.28
C THR A 280 -15.33 6.86 -4.86
N LYS A 281 -14.94 7.89 -4.11
CA LYS A 281 -13.77 8.70 -4.41
C LYS A 281 -12.53 8.06 -3.78
N VAL A 282 -11.42 8.12 -4.51
CA VAL A 282 -10.10 7.77 -3.99
C VAL A 282 -9.27 9.05 -4.01
N PRO A 283 -8.97 9.64 -2.83
CA PRO A 283 -8.25 10.91 -2.79
C PRO A 283 -6.85 10.80 -3.36
N THR A 284 -6.36 11.87 -3.96
CA THR A 284 -4.98 11.97 -4.45
C THR A 284 -4.01 11.73 -3.29
N GLY A 285 -3.10 10.78 -3.46
CA GLY A 285 -2.18 10.37 -2.40
C GLY A 285 -2.81 9.47 -1.33
N GLY A 286 -4.00 8.96 -1.58
CA GLY A 286 -4.78 8.17 -0.64
C GLY A 286 -5.23 6.81 -1.17
N ALA A 287 -6.13 6.20 -0.42
CA ALA A 287 -6.61 4.85 -0.67
C ALA A 287 -8.05 4.65 -0.24
N VAL A 288 -8.65 3.56 -0.69
CA VAL A 288 -9.97 3.07 -0.28
C VAL A 288 -9.92 1.55 -0.24
N MET A 289 -10.71 0.94 0.61
CA MET A 289 -10.96 -0.49 0.57
C MET A 289 -12.46 -0.72 0.32
N ALA A 290 -12.79 -1.50 -0.71
CA ALA A 290 -14.16 -1.81 -1.08
C ALA A 290 -14.43 -3.30 -1.01
N GLU A 291 -15.62 -3.69 -0.52
CA GLU A 291 -16.02 -5.08 -0.39
C GLU A 291 -17.42 -5.29 -0.98
N PHE A 292 -17.60 -6.41 -1.66
CA PHE A 292 -18.86 -6.77 -2.30
C PHE A 292 -18.97 -8.26 -2.55
N LYS A 293 -20.19 -8.80 -2.43
CA LYS A 293 -20.50 -10.19 -2.74
C LYS A 293 -20.93 -10.31 -4.20
N VAL A 294 -20.39 -11.30 -4.91
CA VAL A 294 -20.58 -11.45 -6.35
C VAL A 294 -21.48 -12.64 -6.69
N LYS A 295 -22.17 -12.50 -7.83
CA LYS A 295 -22.92 -13.57 -8.51
C LYS A 295 -22.21 -13.93 -9.81
N ALA A 296 -22.53 -15.08 -10.38
CA ALA A 296 -22.00 -15.48 -11.69
C ALA A 296 -22.28 -14.41 -12.75
N GLY A 297 -21.29 -14.13 -13.58
CA GLY A 297 -21.36 -13.12 -14.63
C GLY A 297 -20.10 -12.29 -14.73
N THR A 298 -20.14 -11.23 -15.53
CA THR A 298 -19.03 -10.31 -15.71
C THR A 298 -19.35 -8.97 -15.06
N TYR A 299 -18.43 -8.53 -14.20
CA TYR A 299 -18.46 -7.22 -13.58
C TYR A 299 -17.48 -6.30 -14.29
N THR A 300 -17.89 -5.07 -14.50
CA THR A 300 -17.07 -4.02 -15.10
C THR A 300 -16.81 -2.95 -14.08
N PHE A 301 -15.55 -2.63 -13.84
CA PHE A 301 -15.19 -1.50 -12.98
C PHE A 301 -14.47 -0.42 -13.80
N VAL A 302 -14.80 0.82 -13.48
CA VAL A 302 -14.35 1.99 -14.23
C VAL A 302 -14.08 3.16 -13.29
N ASP A 303 -13.26 4.11 -13.74
CA ASP A 303 -13.41 5.49 -13.30
C ASP A 303 -14.47 6.15 -14.19
N PRO A 304 -15.62 6.56 -13.65
CA PRO A 304 -16.74 7.10 -14.43
C PRO A 304 -16.50 8.54 -14.92
N VAL A 305 -15.41 9.18 -14.49
CA VAL A 305 -15.08 10.52 -14.97
C VAL A 305 -14.81 10.48 -16.47
N LYS A 306 -15.41 11.45 -17.16
CA LYS A 306 -15.37 11.55 -18.61
C LYS A 306 -13.98 11.36 -19.18
N SER A 307 -13.88 10.52 -20.19
CA SER A 307 -12.68 10.12 -20.94
C SER A 307 -11.68 9.19 -20.22
N ARG A 308 -11.67 9.08 -18.91
CA ARG A 308 -10.70 8.22 -18.20
C ARG A 308 -10.83 6.75 -18.57
N LYS A 309 -12.06 6.26 -18.74
CA LYS A 309 -12.33 4.91 -19.28
C LYS A 309 -11.63 4.69 -20.62
N ASN A 310 -11.71 5.66 -21.53
CA ASN A 310 -11.11 5.57 -22.86
C ASN A 310 -9.58 5.72 -22.83
N GLN A 311 -9.03 6.31 -21.76
CA GLN A 311 -7.60 6.43 -21.54
C GLN A 311 -6.99 5.20 -20.85
N GLY A 312 -7.81 4.24 -20.39
CA GLY A 312 -7.36 2.98 -19.83
C GLY A 312 -7.93 2.59 -18.49
N ALA A 313 -8.70 3.48 -17.82
CA ALA A 313 -9.30 3.20 -16.50
C ALA A 313 -10.57 2.33 -16.62
N LEU A 314 -10.36 1.10 -17.05
CA LEU A 314 -11.37 0.07 -17.29
C LEU A 314 -10.80 -1.30 -16.93
N GLY A 315 -11.57 -2.11 -16.23
CA GLY A 315 -11.21 -3.49 -15.91
C GLY A 315 -12.42 -4.40 -15.78
N LEU A 316 -12.16 -5.70 -15.81
CA LEU A 316 -13.18 -6.74 -15.72
C LEU A 316 -12.91 -7.68 -14.55
N LEU A 317 -13.98 -8.12 -13.91
CA LEU A 317 -13.99 -9.23 -12.97
C LEU A 317 -14.96 -10.29 -13.54
N LYS A 318 -14.44 -11.46 -13.85
CA LYS A 318 -15.24 -12.61 -14.32
C LYS A 318 -15.52 -13.56 -13.16
N VAL A 319 -16.79 -13.83 -12.95
CA VAL A 319 -17.30 -14.69 -11.87
C VAL A 319 -17.93 -15.93 -12.47
N ASP A 320 -17.38 -17.09 -12.13
CA ASP A 320 -17.87 -18.41 -12.58
C ASP A 320 -18.95 -18.97 -11.66
#